data_ccd93302bb09a522abb6b13eb88c3682
#
_entry.id   ccd93302bb09a522abb6b13eb88c3682
#
_cell.length_a   1.000
_cell.length_b   1.000
_cell.length_c   1.000
_cell.angle_alpha   90.00
_cell.angle_beta   90.00
_cell.angle_gamma   90.00
#
_symmetry.space_group_name_H-M   'P 1'
#
loop_
_entity.id
_entity.type
_entity.pdbx_description
1 polymer ?
#
loop_
_entity_poly.entity_id
_entity_poly.type
_entity_poly.pdbx_seq_one_letter_code
_entity_poly.pdbx_strand_id
1 'polypeptide(L)'
;MLRLSRAILLIVGLMLFSTIAVAESDSADGNEMATSPATTLPVAQDLQALGRTSHKSAVPILLMFASESCNYCKRLERDVLEPLRKSGVDPGQVIVRKVMLESAGTIRDFNGKKRGAESYGREHGVDVVPTVALVDEKGVELVPKLVGYQDSGFYEAYLDEAIRTSRALLHKR
;
A
#
# COMPACT_ATOMS: atom_id res chain seq x y z
N MET A 1 -57.41 13.92 43.06
CA MET A 1 -58.16 12.83 43.65
C MET A 1 -57.24 11.62 43.57
N LEU A 2 -56.52 11.28 44.66
CA LEU A 2 -56.87 10.29 45.70
C LEU A 2 -56.72 8.86 45.14
N ARG A 3 -55.91 7.93 45.61
CA ARG A 3 -55.38 7.45 46.91
C ARG A 3 -54.28 6.43 46.56
N LEU A 4 -53.09 6.42 47.10
CA LEU A 4 -52.65 5.77 48.35
C LEU A 4 -53.15 4.34 48.60
N SER A 5 -52.23 3.38 48.61
CA SER A 5 -52.11 2.25 49.56
C SER A 5 -50.88 1.45 49.19
N ARG A 6 -49.80 1.46 49.90
CA ARG A 6 -49.43 0.74 51.14
C ARG A 6 -49.67 -0.77 51.06
N ALA A 7 -48.61 -1.52 50.87
CA ALA A 7 -48.38 -2.72 51.67
C ALA A 7 -46.91 -3.14 51.65
N ILE A 8 -46.33 -3.02 52.80
CA ILE A 8 -45.07 -3.58 53.30
C ILE A 8 -45.29 -5.10 53.45
N LEU A 9 -44.36 -5.91 52.95
CA LEU A 9 -44.09 -7.20 53.61
C LEU A 9 -42.61 -7.56 53.41
N LEU A 10 -41.96 -7.62 54.57
CA LEU A 10 -40.69 -8.23 54.86
C LEU A 10 -40.74 -9.71 54.65
N ILE A 11 -39.81 -10.32 53.95
CA ILE A 11 -39.41 -11.71 54.25
C ILE A 11 -37.88 -11.75 54.17
N VAL A 12 -37.32 -11.98 55.31
CA VAL A 12 -35.95 -12.39 55.63
C VAL A 12 -35.76 -13.81 55.10
N GLY A 13 -34.65 -14.10 54.51
CA GLY A 13 -34.35 -15.51 54.35
C GLY A 13 -33.17 -15.80 53.39
N LEU A 14 -32.09 -16.07 54.02
CA LEU A 14 -31.13 -17.13 53.76
C LEU A 14 -29.93 -16.80 52.84
N MET A 15 -28.85 -16.51 53.50
CA MET A 15 -27.47 -16.62 53.01
C MET A 15 -27.21 -17.99 52.40
N LEU A 16 -26.83 -18.01 51.14
CA LEU A 16 -26.06 -19.12 50.60
C LEU A 16 -24.77 -18.54 50.04
N PHE A 17 -23.69 -18.69 50.80
CA PHE A 17 -22.33 -18.51 50.39
C PHE A 17 -22.02 -19.48 49.25
N SER A 18 -21.99 -19.01 48.03
CA SER A 18 -21.35 -19.74 46.96
C SER A 18 -19.94 -19.21 46.82
N THR A 19 -19.00 -19.98 47.28
CA THR A 19 -17.57 -19.81 47.04
C THR A 19 -17.31 -19.96 45.55
N ILE A 20 -17.11 -18.86 44.86
CA ILE A 20 -16.57 -18.87 43.50
C ILE A 20 -15.08 -19.17 43.63
N ALA A 21 -14.69 -20.36 43.25
CA ALA A 21 -13.30 -20.72 43.02
C ALA A 21 -12.80 -19.87 41.86
N VAL A 22 -11.90 -18.92 42.16
CA VAL A 22 -11.11 -18.21 41.15
C VAL A 22 -10.13 -19.23 40.61
N ALA A 23 -10.40 -19.75 39.45
CA ALA A 23 -9.40 -20.43 38.65
C ALA A 23 -8.43 -19.37 38.12
N GLU A 24 -7.23 -19.33 38.67
CA GLU A 24 -6.08 -18.66 38.08
C GLU A 24 -5.81 -19.34 36.72
N SER A 25 -6.31 -18.76 35.65
CA SER A 25 -5.84 -19.08 34.32
C SER A 25 -4.53 -18.36 34.11
N ASP A 26 -3.47 -19.14 34.19
CA ASP A 26 -2.12 -18.84 33.73
C ASP A 26 -2.22 -18.18 32.39
N SER A 27 -1.94 -16.87 32.33
CA SER A 27 -1.86 -16.11 31.10
C SER A 27 -0.55 -16.48 30.43
N ALA A 28 -0.62 -17.49 29.58
CA ALA A 28 0.41 -17.70 28.57
C ALA A 28 0.56 -16.38 27.81
N ASP A 29 1.72 -15.83 27.95
CA ASP A 29 2.25 -14.65 27.24
C ASP A 29 2.19 -14.92 25.74
N GLY A 30 1.03 -14.71 25.15
CA GLY A 30 0.82 -14.65 23.74
C GLY A 30 1.31 -13.29 23.26
N ASN A 31 2.59 -13.23 22.86
CA ASN A 31 3.10 -12.15 22.04
C ASN A 31 2.30 -12.15 20.73
N GLU A 32 1.10 -11.58 20.79
CA GLU A 32 0.30 -11.23 19.64
C GLU A 32 1.00 -10.04 18.97
N MET A 33 1.98 -10.41 18.16
CA MET A 33 2.58 -9.51 17.20
C MET A 33 1.42 -9.00 16.34
N ALA A 34 0.90 -7.84 16.74
CA ALA A 34 -0.13 -7.13 16.00
C ALA A 34 0.34 -7.05 14.55
N THR A 35 -0.16 -7.98 13.74
CA THR A 35 -0.03 -7.93 12.29
C THR A 35 -0.85 -6.74 11.84
N SER A 36 -0.23 -5.56 11.91
CA SER A 36 -0.75 -4.39 11.21
C SER A 36 -1.06 -4.85 9.79
N PRO A 37 -2.27 -4.63 9.25
CA PRO A 37 -2.59 -5.07 7.89
C PRO A 37 -1.50 -4.49 6.99
N ALA A 38 -0.72 -5.38 6.39
CA ALA A 38 0.34 -5.00 5.47
C ALA A 38 -0.32 -4.24 4.33
N THR A 39 -0.29 -2.92 4.43
CA THR A 39 -0.80 -2.05 3.38
C THR A 39 0.21 -2.14 2.25
N THR A 40 -0.04 -3.05 1.32
CA THR A 40 0.83 -3.25 0.17
C THR A 40 0.44 -2.31 -0.95
N LEU A 41 1.43 -1.84 -1.72
CA LEU A 41 1.16 -1.06 -2.93
C LEU A 41 0.24 -1.84 -3.88
N PRO A 42 -0.73 -1.17 -4.51
CA PRO A 42 -1.58 -1.83 -5.51
C PRO A 42 -0.74 -2.35 -6.67
N VAL A 43 -0.95 -3.63 -7.01
CA VAL A 43 -0.27 -4.29 -8.14
C VAL A 43 -0.91 -3.85 -9.45
N ALA A 44 -0.10 -3.40 -10.40
CA ALA A 44 -0.54 -3.05 -11.73
C ALA A 44 -0.78 -4.31 -12.57
N GLN A 45 -2.02 -4.53 -13.01
CA GLN A 45 -2.40 -5.59 -13.93
C GLN A 45 -2.79 -5.05 -15.31
N ASP A 46 -3.23 -3.79 -15.38
CA ASP A 46 -3.67 -3.12 -16.60
C ASP A 46 -3.04 -1.71 -16.67
N LEU A 47 -1.91 -1.61 -17.38
CA LEU A 47 -1.21 -0.34 -17.59
C LEU A 47 -1.96 0.57 -18.56
N GLN A 48 -2.77 0.02 -19.49
CA GLN A 48 -3.59 0.83 -20.37
C GLN A 48 -4.68 1.58 -19.57
N ALA A 49 -5.30 0.93 -18.59
CA ALA A 49 -6.26 1.58 -17.69
C ALA A 49 -5.58 2.66 -16.84
N LEU A 50 -4.37 2.41 -16.34
CA LEU A 50 -3.58 3.41 -15.62
C LEU A 50 -3.22 4.60 -16.51
N GLY A 51 -2.83 4.36 -17.78
CA GLY A 51 -2.56 5.42 -18.75
C GLY A 51 -3.77 6.32 -18.97
N ARG A 52 -4.98 5.74 -19.10
CA ARG A 52 -6.21 6.53 -19.20
C ARG A 52 -6.47 7.37 -17.95
N THR A 53 -6.16 6.85 -16.76
CA THR A 53 -6.30 7.59 -15.50
C THR A 53 -5.28 8.74 -15.45
N SER A 54 -4.02 8.47 -15.76
CA SER A 54 -2.94 9.46 -15.84
C SER A 54 -3.30 10.60 -16.80
N HIS A 55 -3.78 10.27 -17.99
CA HIS A 55 -4.21 11.26 -18.98
C HIS A 55 -5.33 12.18 -18.43
N LYS A 56 -6.35 11.61 -17.78
CA LYS A 56 -7.49 12.38 -17.23
C LYS A 56 -7.08 13.30 -16.08
N SER A 57 -6.17 12.85 -15.23
CA SER A 57 -5.72 13.62 -14.05
C SER A 57 -4.46 14.45 -14.30
N ALA A 58 -3.85 14.33 -15.49
CA ALA A 58 -2.61 15.00 -15.87
C ALA A 58 -1.46 14.78 -14.86
N VAL A 59 -1.34 13.55 -14.33
CA VAL A 59 -0.28 13.18 -13.38
C VAL A 59 0.54 11.99 -13.89
N PRO A 60 1.85 11.91 -13.58
CA PRO A 60 2.68 10.78 -13.98
C PRO A 60 2.30 9.49 -13.27
N ILE A 61 2.71 8.37 -13.83
CA ILE A 61 2.60 7.05 -13.21
C ILE A 61 3.98 6.67 -12.68
N LEU A 62 4.06 6.34 -11.39
CA LEU A 62 5.20 5.73 -10.74
C LEU A 62 5.01 4.21 -10.77
N LEU A 63 5.87 3.52 -11.49
CA LEU A 63 5.92 2.06 -11.53
C LEU A 63 7.12 1.57 -10.72
N MET A 64 6.87 0.87 -9.62
CA MET A 64 7.89 0.15 -8.87
C MET A 64 7.96 -1.28 -9.39
N PHE A 65 9.03 -1.63 -10.06
CA PHE A 65 9.33 -3.01 -10.45
C PHE A 65 9.93 -3.75 -9.26
N ALA A 66 9.33 -4.89 -8.92
CA ALA A 66 9.65 -5.65 -7.72
C ALA A 66 9.56 -7.15 -7.95
N SER A 67 10.14 -7.92 -7.03
CA SER A 67 9.99 -9.37 -6.95
C SER A 67 9.60 -9.81 -5.54
N GLU A 68 9.01 -10.99 -5.41
CA GLU A 68 8.53 -11.52 -4.12
C GLU A 68 9.67 -11.78 -3.13
N SER A 69 10.82 -12.25 -3.64
CA SER A 69 12.02 -12.53 -2.84
C SER A 69 12.85 -11.29 -2.48
N CYS A 70 12.53 -10.12 -3.04
CA CYS A 70 13.34 -8.91 -2.92
C CYS A 70 13.11 -8.18 -1.59
N ASN A 71 14.02 -8.33 -0.64
CA ASN A 71 13.94 -7.64 0.66
C ASN A 71 14.08 -6.10 0.53
N TYR A 72 14.90 -5.61 -0.39
CA TYR A 72 15.02 -4.17 -0.64
C TYR A 72 13.73 -3.57 -1.24
N CYS A 73 13.00 -4.36 -2.03
CA CYS A 73 11.69 -3.94 -2.53
C CYS A 73 10.69 -3.76 -1.38
N LYS A 74 10.65 -4.71 -0.44
CA LYS A 74 9.77 -4.62 0.75
C LYS A 74 10.12 -3.42 1.62
N ARG A 75 11.42 -3.12 1.76
CA ARG A 75 11.88 -1.93 2.51
C ARG A 75 11.47 -0.64 1.81
N LEU A 76 11.75 -0.50 0.51
CA LEU A 76 11.36 0.68 -0.27
C LEU A 76 9.83 0.91 -0.22
N GLU A 77 9.06 -0.16 -0.36
CA GLU A 77 7.60 -0.09 -0.26
C GLU A 77 7.16 0.44 1.11
N ARG A 78 7.65 -0.15 2.20
CA ARG A 78 7.27 0.20 3.56
C ARG A 78 7.76 1.59 3.98
N ASP A 79 9.02 1.90 3.68
CA ASP A 79 9.71 3.05 4.25
C ASP A 79 9.45 4.34 3.46
N VAL A 80 9.14 4.24 2.15
CA VAL A 80 9.01 5.40 1.25
C VAL A 80 7.67 5.43 0.52
N LEU A 81 7.34 4.38 -0.25
CA LEU A 81 6.23 4.46 -1.20
C LEU A 81 4.85 4.36 -0.53
N GLU A 82 4.71 3.60 0.54
CA GLU A 82 3.47 3.56 1.33
C GLU A 82 3.22 4.87 2.09
N PRO A 83 4.20 5.47 2.78
CA PRO A 83 4.06 6.81 3.34
C PRO A 83 3.68 7.86 2.29
N LEU A 84 4.36 7.87 1.13
CA LEU A 84 4.06 8.76 0.02
C LEU A 84 2.60 8.62 -0.44
N ARG A 85 2.12 7.40 -0.62
CA ARG A 85 0.74 7.13 -1.02
C ARG A 85 -0.26 7.57 0.05
N LYS A 86 0.04 7.33 1.33
CA LYS A 86 -0.83 7.70 2.47
C LYS A 86 -0.88 9.19 2.74
N SER A 87 0.16 9.94 2.38
CA SER A 87 0.21 11.40 2.57
C SER A 87 -0.74 12.19 1.66
N GLY A 88 -1.49 11.50 0.77
CA GLY A 88 -2.40 12.14 -0.18
C GLY A 88 -1.72 12.63 -1.46
N VAL A 89 -0.45 12.31 -1.65
CA VAL A 89 0.28 12.60 -2.90
C VAL A 89 -0.28 11.77 -4.06
N ASP A 90 -0.65 10.50 -3.79
CA ASP A 90 -1.39 9.66 -4.75
C ASP A 90 -2.92 9.78 -4.47
N PRO A 91 -3.76 10.06 -5.44
CA PRO A 91 -3.49 10.24 -6.87
C PRO A 91 -3.30 11.69 -7.33
N GLY A 92 -3.15 12.64 -6.41
CA GLY A 92 -3.15 14.08 -6.75
C GLY A 92 -1.88 14.58 -7.46
N GLN A 93 -0.74 13.91 -7.26
CA GLN A 93 0.53 14.30 -7.88
C GLN A 93 1.20 13.20 -8.69
N VAL A 94 0.96 11.94 -8.34
CA VAL A 94 1.53 10.76 -9.00
C VAL A 94 0.61 9.56 -8.74
N ILE A 95 0.48 8.65 -9.68
CA ILE A 95 -0.22 7.38 -9.49
C ILE A 95 0.81 6.31 -9.16
N VAL A 96 0.79 5.78 -7.94
CA VAL A 96 1.80 4.80 -7.48
C VAL A 96 1.30 3.38 -7.67
N ARG A 97 2.05 2.54 -8.39
CA ARG A 97 1.71 1.12 -8.63
C ARG A 97 2.97 0.24 -8.60
N LYS A 98 2.78 -1.02 -8.23
CA LYS A 98 3.82 -2.04 -8.23
C LYS A 98 3.63 -3.01 -9.40
N VAL A 99 4.71 -3.34 -10.10
CA VAL A 99 4.77 -4.39 -11.13
C VAL A 99 5.60 -5.54 -10.59
N MET A 100 4.96 -6.71 -10.43
CA MET A 100 5.63 -7.91 -9.95
C MET A 100 6.20 -8.69 -11.13
N LEU A 101 7.53 -8.84 -11.18
CA LEU A 101 8.22 -9.43 -12.33
C LEU A 101 8.22 -10.97 -12.32
N GLU A 102 8.17 -11.60 -11.14
CA GLU A 102 8.24 -13.06 -11.00
C GLU A 102 6.90 -13.76 -11.15
N SER A 103 5.79 -13.03 -11.21
CA SER A 103 4.51 -13.68 -11.33
C SER A 103 4.39 -14.31 -12.71
N ALA A 104 3.97 -15.58 -12.77
CA ALA A 104 3.52 -16.24 -13.99
C ALA A 104 2.32 -15.50 -14.61
N GLY A 105 1.91 -14.42 -13.97
CA GLY A 105 0.83 -13.53 -14.37
C GLY A 105 1.17 -12.74 -15.63
N THR A 106 0.14 -12.33 -16.32
CA THR A 106 0.25 -11.45 -17.47
C THR A 106 -0.20 -10.04 -17.08
N ILE A 107 0.50 -9.05 -17.61
CA ILE A 107 0.15 -7.64 -17.51
C ILE A 107 -0.40 -7.17 -18.87
N ARG A 108 -1.40 -6.29 -18.85
CA ARG A 108 -1.80 -5.54 -20.04
C ARG A 108 -0.92 -4.30 -20.13
N ASP A 109 -0.12 -4.19 -21.19
CA ASP A 109 0.76 -3.02 -21.40
C ASP A 109 -0.03 -1.75 -21.77
N PHE A 110 0.66 -0.63 -21.94
CA PHE A 110 0.04 0.67 -22.27
C PHE A 110 -0.67 0.66 -23.64
N ASN A 111 -0.28 -0.24 -24.54
CA ASN A 111 -0.92 -0.43 -25.86
C ASN A 111 -2.10 -1.41 -25.81
N GLY A 112 -2.42 -1.94 -24.63
CA GLY A 112 -3.49 -2.93 -24.44
C GLY A 112 -3.10 -4.38 -24.76
N LYS A 113 -1.83 -4.64 -25.09
CA LYS A 113 -1.34 -5.99 -25.41
C LYS A 113 -1.06 -6.76 -24.12
N LYS A 114 -1.51 -8.01 -24.07
CA LYS A 114 -1.25 -8.92 -22.96
C LYS A 114 0.16 -9.48 -23.04
N ARG A 115 0.94 -9.40 -21.96
CA ARG A 115 2.38 -9.74 -21.93
C ARG A 115 2.76 -10.35 -20.58
N GLY A 116 3.86 -11.10 -20.51
CA GLY A 116 4.50 -11.47 -19.25
C GLY A 116 5.12 -10.24 -18.59
N ALA A 117 4.94 -10.06 -17.27
CA ALA A 117 5.47 -8.91 -16.55
C ALA A 117 7.02 -8.87 -16.59
N GLU A 118 7.67 -10.02 -16.52
CA GLU A 118 9.14 -10.13 -16.61
C GLU A 118 9.66 -9.67 -17.99
N SER A 119 9.04 -10.12 -19.10
CA SER A 119 9.44 -9.69 -20.44
C SER A 119 9.20 -8.19 -20.64
N TYR A 120 8.09 -7.68 -20.08
CA TYR A 120 7.79 -6.26 -20.07
C TYR A 120 8.88 -5.45 -19.34
N GLY A 121 9.29 -5.90 -18.13
CA GLY A 121 10.37 -5.25 -17.38
C GLY A 121 11.69 -5.21 -18.16
N ARG A 122 12.13 -6.34 -18.71
CA ARG A 122 13.35 -6.43 -19.52
C ARG A 122 13.34 -5.49 -20.74
N GLU A 123 12.23 -5.43 -21.47
CA GLU A 123 12.09 -4.53 -22.64
C GLU A 123 12.15 -3.05 -22.24
N HIS A 124 11.84 -2.73 -20.98
CA HIS A 124 11.95 -1.39 -20.43
C HIS A 124 13.26 -1.17 -19.65
N GLY A 125 14.27 -2.02 -19.86
CA GLY A 125 15.59 -1.89 -19.25
C GLY A 125 15.57 -2.01 -17.73
N VAL A 126 14.74 -2.91 -17.19
CA VAL A 126 14.71 -3.25 -15.77
C VAL A 126 15.50 -4.54 -15.57
N ASP A 127 16.78 -4.39 -15.22
CA ASP A 127 17.71 -5.52 -15.00
C ASP A 127 17.82 -5.92 -13.53
N VAL A 128 17.50 -5.01 -12.62
CA VAL A 128 17.54 -5.24 -11.16
C VAL A 128 16.29 -4.68 -10.49
N VAL A 129 15.98 -5.19 -9.30
CA VAL A 129 14.87 -4.73 -8.46
C VAL A 129 15.36 -4.36 -7.05
N PRO A 130 14.77 -3.35 -6.40
CA PRO A 130 13.72 -2.48 -6.91
C PRO A 130 14.24 -1.51 -7.98
N THR A 131 13.43 -1.27 -8.98
CA THR A 131 13.60 -0.15 -9.92
C THR A 131 12.31 0.64 -9.97
N VAL A 132 12.41 1.97 -9.87
CA VAL A 132 11.28 2.89 -9.97
C VAL A 132 11.39 3.69 -11.26
N ALA A 133 10.35 3.65 -12.09
CA ALA A 133 10.21 4.44 -13.30
C ALA A 133 9.03 5.40 -13.18
N LEU A 134 9.22 6.65 -13.61
CA LEU A 134 8.16 7.63 -13.78
C LEU A 134 7.84 7.77 -15.27
N VAL A 135 6.61 7.44 -15.62
CA VAL A 135 6.17 7.36 -17.01
C VAL A 135 4.92 8.22 -17.26
N ASP A 136 4.71 8.58 -18.52
CA ASP A 136 3.48 9.24 -18.98
C ASP A 136 2.34 8.22 -19.22
N GLU A 137 1.21 8.71 -19.74
CA GLU A 137 0.02 7.93 -20.07
C GLU A 137 0.23 6.86 -21.15
N LYS A 138 1.34 6.93 -21.88
CA LYS A 138 1.73 5.97 -22.93
C LYS A 138 2.85 5.04 -22.49
N GLY A 139 3.36 5.20 -21.25
CA GLY A 139 4.48 4.43 -20.71
C GLY A 139 5.85 4.95 -21.12
N VAL A 140 5.94 6.16 -21.66
CA VAL A 140 7.21 6.80 -22.01
C VAL A 140 7.85 7.36 -20.75
N GLU A 141 9.12 7.04 -20.51
CA GLU A 141 9.87 7.54 -19.36
C GLU A 141 10.00 9.07 -19.42
N LEU A 142 9.70 9.69 -18.28
CA LEU A 142 9.77 11.15 -18.13
C LEU A 142 11.11 11.63 -17.58
N VAL A 143 11.72 10.82 -16.71
CA VAL A 143 13.01 11.07 -16.05
C VAL A 143 13.78 9.76 -15.93
N PRO A 144 15.12 9.80 -15.68
CA PRO A 144 15.89 8.58 -15.43
C PRO A 144 15.31 7.75 -14.29
N LYS A 145 15.35 6.42 -14.43
CA LYS A 145 14.91 5.48 -13.40
C LYS A 145 15.74 5.62 -12.13
N LEU A 146 15.08 5.40 -10.99
CA LEU A 146 15.75 5.20 -9.71
C LEU A 146 15.99 3.71 -9.51
N VAL A 147 17.25 3.30 -9.52
CA VAL A 147 17.66 1.89 -9.49
C VAL A 147 18.23 1.54 -8.12
N GLY A 148 17.70 0.48 -7.52
CA GLY A 148 18.09 0.03 -6.19
C GLY A 148 17.47 0.85 -5.06
N TYR A 149 17.77 0.46 -3.82
CA TYR A 149 17.36 1.15 -2.61
C TYR A 149 18.34 0.86 -1.48
N GLN A 150 18.86 1.88 -0.83
CA GLN A 150 19.79 1.73 0.30
C GLN A 150 19.21 2.29 1.59
N ASP A 151 18.81 3.56 1.60
CA ASP A 151 18.20 4.24 2.75
C ASP A 151 17.10 5.20 2.29
N SER A 152 16.23 5.60 3.23
CA SER A 152 15.06 6.44 2.94
C SER A 152 15.41 7.90 2.65
N GLY A 153 16.32 8.49 3.42
CA GLY A 153 16.51 9.94 3.40
C GLY A 153 16.94 10.50 2.04
N PHE A 154 18.00 9.94 1.46
CA PHE A 154 18.43 10.36 0.12
C PHE A 154 17.46 9.92 -0.97
N TYR A 155 16.87 8.71 -0.82
CA TYR A 155 15.95 8.20 -1.81
C TYR A 155 14.68 9.06 -1.94
N GLU A 156 14.12 9.49 -0.82
CA GLU A 156 12.95 10.38 -0.79
C GLU A 156 13.23 11.70 -1.52
N ALA A 157 14.38 12.33 -1.28
CA ALA A 157 14.75 13.57 -1.96
C ALA A 157 14.86 13.42 -3.48
N TYR A 158 15.46 12.32 -3.96
CA TYR A 158 15.52 12.02 -5.38
C TYR A 158 14.15 11.70 -5.97
N LEU A 159 13.32 10.99 -5.24
CA LEU A 159 11.97 10.64 -5.67
C LEU A 159 11.08 11.88 -5.79
N ASP A 160 11.12 12.78 -4.82
CA ASP A 160 10.38 14.04 -4.83
C ASP A 160 10.78 14.91 -6.03
N GLU A 161 12.08 15.02 -6.30
CA GLU A 161 12.59 15.76 -7.47
C GLU A 161 12.12 15.11 -8.78
N ALA A 162 12.19 13.78 -8.85
CA ALA A 162 11.75 13.02 -10.03
C ALA A 162 10.23 13.21 -10.27
N ILE A 163 9.41 13.19 -9.24
CA ILE A 163 7.96 13.43 -9.34
C ILE A 163 7.69 14.86 -9.81
N ARG A 164 8.32 15.87 -9.21
CA ARG A 164 8.18 17.28 -9.61
C ARG A 164 8.54 17.49 -11.07
N THR A 165 9.70 16.98 -11.48
CA THR A 165 10.20 17.10 -12.87
C THR A 165 9.26 16.40 -13.83
N SER A 166 8.80 15.20 -13.51
CA SER A 166 7.87 14.44 -14.35
C SER A 166 6.54 15.18 -14.56
N ARG A 167 6.01 15.78 -13.52
CA ARG A 167 4.80 16.62 -13.61
C ARG A 167 5.01 17.83 -14.50
N ALA A 168 6.12 18.53 -14.32
CA ALA A 168 6.44 19.70 -15.16
C ALA A 168 6.58 19.33 -16.65
N LEU A 169 7.10 18.15 -16.95
CA LEU A 169 7.21 17.63 -18.32
C LEU A 169 5.86 17.29 -18.93
N LEU A 170 4.94 16.72 -18.16
CA LEU A 170 3.57 16.42 -18.61
C LEU A 170 2.79 17.71 -18.94
N HIS A 171 2.93 18.76 -18.13
CA HIS A 171 2.23 20.03 -18.34
C HIS A 171 2.76 20.86 -19.51
N LYS A 172 3.94 20.52 -20.06
CA LYS A 172 4.52 21.18 -21.23
C LYS A 172 4.15 20.54 -22.57
N ARG A 173 3.50 19.37 -22.55
CA ARG A 173 3.08 18.60 -23.74
C ARG A 173 1.63 18.90 -24.10
#